data_5479b4b539d7ba96459576b44c185cdd
#
_entry.id   5479b4b539d7ba96459576b44c185cdd
#
_cell.length_a   1.000
_cell.length_b   1.000
_cell.length_c   1.000
_cell.angle_alpha   90.00
_cell.angle_beta   90.00
_cell.angle_gamma   90.00
#
_symmetry.space_group_name_H-M   'P 1'
#
loop_
_entity.id
_entity.type
_entity.pdbx_description
1 polymer ?
#
loop_
_entity_poly.entity_id
_entity_poly.type
_entity_poly.pdbx_seq_one_letter_code
_entity_poly.pdbx_strand_id
1 'polypeptide(L)'
;MTGSKSVRNLTQGKIFSQILFFAIPVIIGNLLQELYNVVDTLIVGQTLGEIKLAAVGSTSSLNFFALGFFIGLSAGCSVITSQHFGAGNIKQIKKSVAAHILIGVISSAVLTVAFVFLVNPFLTMLGTTKETFDYASRYLTIIYLGIPATMLYNLTASLLRSVGDSKTPLYLLLFSSVLNVGLDLLFIVVFKWDVAGAAIATVVSQLISAVLCCIYICFKVKLLLPTKESFTSIGRMVADELKVGCPMGLQNSVISIGMMVLQYFVNQFGSYAVAGYTIGNRVQMLVQNPMNSISMVIATFAGQNEGAGKYDRIRKGVNYCLILCITYAIAVGALTMLFATPITGIFTSNSSQQTIDYSVQFIFWNCPFEFTLGMLFIYRGTIQGLKNGIIPMIGSLIEVLMRICAPVILSSIIGYISICVAGPAAWTASMLLMLAVYYIKMKGFKNKKALA
;
A
#
# COMPACT_ATOMS: atom_id res chain seq x y z
N MET A 1 24.41 16.45 14.14
CA MET A 1 23.13 16.18 13.45
C MET A 1 22.56 14.84 13.83
N THR A 2 21.89 14.42 14.69
CA THR A 2 21.15 13.18 15.00
C THR A 2 21.55 12.53 16.32
N GLY A 3 20.72 12.75 17.34
CA GLY A 3 20.81 11.99 18.59
C GLY A 3 20.16 10.59 18.55
N SER A 4 19.61 10.13 17.41
CA SER A 4 18.96 8.82 17.30
C SER A 4 19.75 7.91 16.36
N LYS A 5 20.19 6.74 16.89
CA LYS A 5 20.85 5.67 16.10
C LYS A 5 19.95 5.07 15.00
N SER A 6 18.64 5.38 14.99
CA SER A 6 17.67 4.83 14.02
C SER A 6 17.55 5.65 12.73
N VAL A 7 17.85 6.96 12.78
CA VAL A 7 17.79 7.85 11.62
C VAL A 7 18.97 7.56 10.67
N ARG A 8 18.67 7.24 9.40
CA ARG A 8 19.70 6.90 8.41
C ARG A 8 19.70 7.88 7.26
N ASN A 9 20.88 8.41 6.94
CA ASN A 9 21.09 9.23 5.76
C ASN A 9 21.41 8.32 4.56
N LEU A 10 20.42 8.10 3.67
CA LEU A 10 20.55 7.26 2.49
C LEU A 10 21.39 7.91 1.37
N THR A 11 21.82 9.15 1.56
CA THR A 11 22.67 9.85 0.59
C THR A 11 24.16 9.51 0.72
N GLN A 12 24.55 8.71 1.72
CA GLN A 12 25.94 8.34 2.01
C GLN A 12 26.10 6.81 2.11
N GLY A 13 27.32 6.32 2.06
CA GLY A 13 27.65 4.90 2.20
C GLY A 13 27.37 4.06 0.94
N LYS A 14 27.53 2.73 1.05
CA LYS A 14 27.32 1.75 -0.02
C LYS A 14 25.83 1.64 -0.36
N ILE A 15 25.44 1.91 -1.59
CA ILE A 15 24.05 2.03 -2.05
C ILE A 15 23.27 0.74 -1.76
N PHE A 16 23.78 -0.41 -2.20
CA PHE A 16 23.12 -1.71 -2.01
C PHE A 16 22.82 -2.02 -0.54
N SER A 17 23.83 -1.83 0.33
CA SER A 17 23.67 -2.05 1.77
C SER A 17 22.62 -1.12 2.40
N GLN A 18 22.59 0.17 1.99
CA GLN A 18 21.59 1.12 2.49
C GLN A 18 20.17 0.74 2.07
N ILE A 19 19.98 0.34 0.82
CA ILE A 19 18.69 -0.10 0.30
C ILE A 19 18.25 -1.37 1.06
N LEU A 20 19.12 -2.37 1.18
CA LEU A 20 18.77 -3.64 1.80
C LEU A 20 18.41 -3.47 3.29
N PHE A 21 19.24 -2.75 4.07
CA PHE A 21 18.97 -2.50 5.49
C PHE A 21 17.70 -1.67 5.73
N PHE A 22 17.32 -0.82 4.78
CA PHE A 22 16.07 -0.07 4.85
C PHE A 22 14.88 -0.90 4.37
N ALA A 23 15.06 -1.79 3.38
CA ALA A 23 14.02 -2.63 2.80
C ALA A 23 13.56 -3.76 3.73
N ILE A 24 14.49 -4.45 4.39
CA ILE A 24 14.16 -5.61 5.25
C ILE A 24 13.09 -5.28 6.29
N PRO A 25 13.20 -4.20 7.09
CA PRO A 25 12.14 -3.86 8.04
C PRO A 25 10.81 -3.50 7.39
N VAL A 26 10.83 -2.87 6.20
CA VAL A 26 9.60 -2.52 5.47
C VAL A 26 8.90 -3.79 4.96
N ILE A 27 9.65 -4.72 4.37
CA ILE A 27 9.13 -6.01 3.88
C ILE A 27 8.53 -6.81 5.03
N ILE A 28 9.27 -6.95 6.14
CA ILE A 28 8.79 -7.68 7.32
C ILE A 28 7.53 -6.99 7.87
N GLY A 29 7.50 -5.67 7.95
CA GLY A 29 6.33 -4.92 8.42
C GLY A 29 5.10 -5.18 7.57
N ASN A 30 5.21 -5.12 6.26
CA ASN A 30 4.09 -5.39 5.35
C ASN A 30 3.62 -6.85 5.41
N LEU A 31 4.54 -7.82 5.55
CA LEU A 31 4.17 -9.23 5.73
C LEU A 31 3.47 -9.47 7.07
N LEU A 32 3.94 -8.83 8.15
CA LEU A 32 3.28 -8.91 9.46
C LEU A 32 1.88 -8.29 9.44
N GLN A 33 1.70 -7.22 8.67
CA GLN A 33 0.37 -6.61 8.49
C GLN A 33 -0.59 -7.55 7.76
N GLU A 34 -0.12 -8.30 6.76
CA GLU A 34 -0.95 -9.33 6.10
C GLU A 34 -1.29 -10.49 7.04
N LEU A 35 -0.32 -10.97 7.81
CA LEU A 35 -0.57 -12.00 8.82
C LEU A 35 -1.57 -11.53 9.87
N TYR A 36 -1.47 -10.30 10.32
CA TYR A 36 -2.43 -9.66 11.22
C TYR A 36 -3.84 -9.69 10.64
N ASN A 37 -4.04 -9.27 9.37
CA ASN A 37 -5.35 -9.28 8.72
C ASN A 37 -5.95 -10.71 8.64
N VAL A 38 -5.09 -11.72 8.43
CA VAL A 38 -5.52 -13.13 8.44
C VAL A 38 -5.96 -13.57 9.81
N VAL A 39 -5.19 -13.25 10.87
CA VAL A 39 -5.51 -13.62 12.26
C VAL A 39 -6.81 -12.96 12.72
N ASP A 40 -7.00 -11.66 12.44
CA ASP A 40 -8.24 -10.94 12.74
C ASP A 40 -9.47 -11.61 12.08
N THR A 41 -9.35 -11.95 10.78
CA THR A 41 -10.38 -12.67 10.04
C THR A 41 -10.67 -14.05 10.65
N LEU A 42 -9.65 -14.79 11.10
CA LEU A 42 -9.82 -16.08 11.75
C LEU A 42 -10.53 -15.97 13.11
N ILE A 43 -10.17 -14.96 13.92
CA ILE A 43 -10.83 -14.71 15.22
C ILE A 43 -12.33 -14.42 14.99
N VAL A 44 -12.64 -13.50 14.06
CA VAL A 44 -14.04 -13.18 13.71
C VAL A 44 -14.79 -14.43 13.24
N GLY A 45 -14.20 -15.21 12.33
CA GLY A 45 -14.83 -16.40 11.77
C GLY A 45 -15.09 -17.49 12.79
N GLN A 46 -14.14 -17.79 13.67
CA GLN A 46 -14.25 -18.83 14.67
C GLN A 46 -15.16 -18.46 15.86
N THR A 47 -15.24 -17.15 16.19
CA THR A 47 -15.97 -16.69 17.36
C THR A 47 -17.37 -16.20 17.05
N LEU A 48 -17.59 -15.57 15.90
CA LEU A 48 -18.87 -14.90 15.56
C LEU A 48 -19.69 -15.65 14.51
N GLY A 49 -19.11 -16.64 13.82
CA GLY A 49 -19.78 -17.47 12.82
C GLY A 49 -19.82 -16.86 11.42
N GLU A 50 -20.36 -17.64 10.47
CA GLU A 50 -20.23 -17.39 9.02
C GLU A 50 -20.90 -16.10 8.54
N ILE A 51 -22.11 -15.77 9.05
CA ILE A 51 -22.86 -14.57 8.63
C ILE A 51 -22.05 -13.29 8.95
N LYS A 52 -21.47 -13.22 10.16
CA LYS A 52 -20.71 -12.05 10.59
C LYS A 52 -19.35 -11.98 9.92
N LEU A 53 -18.73 -13.14 9.68
CA LEU A 53 -17.52 -13.22 8.86
C LEU A 53 -17.77 -12.70 7.42
N ALA A 54 -18.89 -13.11 6.81
CA ALA A 54 -19.31 -12.63 5.51
C ALA A 54 -19.57 -11.12 5.50
N ALA A 55 -20.18 -10.59 6.59
CA ALA A 55 -20.40 -9.16 6.76
C ALA A 55 -19.08 -8.38 6.77
N VAL A 56 -18.11 -8.78 7.61
CA VAL A 56 -16.77 -8.15 7.68
C VAL A 56 -16.02 -8.33 6.37
N GLY A 57 -16.06 -9.52 5.77
CA GLY A 57 -15.40 -9.82 4.50
C GLY A 57 -15.91 -8.94 3.35
N SER A 58 -17.22 -8.70 3.26
CA SER A 58 -17.83 -7.86 2.22
C SER A 58 -17.37 -6.40 2.29
N THR A 59 -16.92 -5.92 3.46
CA THR A 59 -16.43 -4.55 3.66
C THR A 59 -15.00 -4.32 3.19
N SER A 60 -14.23 -5.39 2.93
CA SER A 60 -12.79 -5.31 2.64
C SER A 60 -12.44 -4.40 1.46
N SER A 61 -13.23 -4.47 0.39
CA SER A 61 -13.02 -3.63 -0.81
C SER A 61 -13.24 -2.14 -0.51
N LEU A 62 -14.26 -1.81 0.29
CA LEU A 62 -14.53 -0.44 0.70
C LEU A 62 -13.46 0.09 1.65
N ASN A 63 -12.99 -0.75 2.56
CA ASN A 63 -11.87 -0.41 3.44
C ASN A 63 -10.60 -0.14 2.64
N PHE A 64 -10.26 -0.99 1.67
CA PHE A 64 -9.09 -0.79 0.83
C PHE A 64 -9.21 0.49 0.00
N PHE A 65 -10.39 0.81 -0.51
CA PHE A 65 -10.65 2.05 -1.23
C PHE A 65 -10.45 3.28 -0.33
N ALA A 66 -11.04 3.30 0.86
CA ALA A 66 -10.98 4.42 1.78
C ALA A 66 -9.57 4.60 2.40
N LEU A 67 -9.02 3.53 2.99
CA LEU A 67 -7.74 3.57 3.69
C LEU A 67 -6.57 3.69 2.72
N GLY A 68 -6.67 3.11 1.51
CA GLY A 68 -5.66 3.22 0.46
C GLY A 68 -5.36 4.66 0.06
N PHE A 69 -6.39 5.53 0.06
CA PHE A 69 -6.21 6.96 -0.18
C PHE A 69 -5.30 7.59 0.88
N PHE A 70 -5.52 7.32 2.17
CA PHE A 70 -4.71 7.87 3.26
C PHE A 70 -3.27 7.38 3.24
N ILE A 71 -3.06 6.10 2.92
CA ILE A 71 -1.72 5.52 2.78
C ILE A 71 -0.96 6.24 1.66
N GLY A 72 -1.59 6.41 0.49
CA GLY A 72 -1.00 7.12 -0.64
C GLY A 72 -0.75 8.59 -0.36
N LEU A 73 -1.70 9.30 0.25
CA LEU A 73 -1.57 10.71 0.63
C LEU A 73 -0.39 10.91 1.58
N SER A 74 -0.32 10.13 2.68
CA SER A 74 0.77 10.23 3.66
C SER A 74 2.13 9.87 3.05
N ALA A 75 2.20 8.84 2.21
CA ALA A 75 3.42 8.47 1.52
C ALA A 75 3.89 9.58 0.56
N GLY A 76 2.97 10.18 -0.21
CA GLY A 76 3.28 11.25 -1.15
C GLY A 76 3.76 12.54 -0.47
N CYS A 77 3.09 12.96 0.61
CA CYS A 77 3.52 14.10 1.40
C CYS A 77 4.93 13.86 1.99
N SER A 78 5.23 12.66 2.45
CA SER A 78 6.53 12.31 3.04
C SER A 78 7.70 12.37 2.03
N VAL A 79 7.43 12.32 0.73
CA VAL A 79 8.46 12.52 -0.32
C VAL A 79 9.09 13.91 -0.19
N ILE A 80 8.29 14.95 0.07
CA ILE A 80 8.78 16.32 0.24
C ILE A 80 9.69 16.41 1.47
N THR A 81 9.27 15.78 2.60
CA THR A 81 10.10 15.69 3.80
C THR A 81 11.43 14.98 3.52
N SER A 82 11.39 13.86 2.77
CA SER A 82 12.60 13.09 2.46
C SER A 82 13.60 13.89 1.61
N GLN A 83 13.12 14.72 0.70
CA GLN A 83 13.98 15.59 -0.11
C GLN A 83 14.62 16.70 0.72
N HIS A 84 13.86 17.36 1.59
CA HIS A 84 14.42 18.36 2.49
C HIS A 84 15.40 17.74 3.48
N PHE A 85 15.17 16.48 3.90
CA PHE A 85 16.12 15.73 4.71
C PHE A 85 17.42 15.45 3.95
N GLY A 86 17.32 15.01 2.69
CA GLY A 86 18.49 14.81 1.82
C GLY A 86 19.28 16.08 1.56
N ALA A 87 18.60 17.23 1.43
CA ALA A 87 19.20 18.55 1.30
C ALA A 87 19.82 19.09 2.60
N GLY A 88 19.59 18.46 3.74
CA GLY A 88 20.05 18.92 5.06
C GLY A 88 19.34 20.18 5.58
N ASN A 89 18.19 20.55 4.98
CA ASN A 89 17.48 21.79 5.32
C ASN A 89 16.47 21.60 6.46
N ILE A 90 16.95 21.73 7.70
CA ILE A 90 16.15 21.49 8.92
C ILE A 90 14.90 22.40 8.98
N LYS A 91 15.00 23.66 8.56
CA LYS A 91 13.87 24.59 8.58
C LYS A 91 12.75 24.11 7.66
N GLN A 92 13.09 23.65 6.46
CA GLN A 92 12.11 23.13 5.50
C GLN A 92 11.55 21.76 5.92
N ILE A 93 12.35 20.89 6.58
CA ILE A 93 11.84 19.66 7.17
C ILE A 93 10.72 19.95 8.16
N LYS A 94 10.96 20.86 9.11
CA LYS A 94 9.95 21.24 10.11
C LYS A 94 8.70 21.86 9.48
N LYS A 95 8.85 22.67 8.42
CA LYS A 95 7.72 23.21 7.66
C LYS A 95 6.93 22.12 6.93
N SER A 96 7.63 21.15 6.32
CA SER A 96 7.00 20.00 5.68
C SER A 96 6.24 19.14 6.70
N VAL A 97 6.81 18.88 7.88
CA VAL A 97 6.08 18.17 8.94
C VAL A 97 4.82 18.92 9.38
N ALA A 98 4.91 20.26 9.54
CA ALA A 98 3.74 21.07 9.90
C ALA A 98 2.65 21.03 8.81
N ALA A 99 3.04 21.07 7.53
CA ALA A 99 2.12 20.91 6.39
C ALA A 99 1.47 19.51 6.40
N HIS A 100 2.27 18.47 6.61
CA HIS A 100 1.81 17.10 6.66
C HIS A 100 0.78 16.87 7.79
N ILE A 101 1.01 17.45 8.98
CA ILE A 101 0.04 17.41 10.09
C ILE A 101 -1.25 18.15 9.70
N LEU A 102 -1.16 19.35 9.12
CA LEU A 102 -2.34 20.10 8.70
C LEU A 102 -3.17 19.35 7.65
N ILE A 103 -2.52 18.80 6.62
CA ILE A 103 -3.16 17.98 5.60
C ILE A 103 -3.81 16.74 6.25
N GLY A 104 -3.10 16.08 7.16
CA GLY A 104 -3.60 14.90 7.87
C GLY A 104 -4.84 15.19 8.70
N VAL A 105 -4.84 16.28 9.48
CA VAL A 105 -6.00 16.66 10.31
C VAL A 105 -7.20 17.03 9.44
N ILE A 106 -7.00 17.86 8.42
CA ILE A 106 -8.11 18.29 7.55
C ILE A 106 -8.66 17.11 6.75
N SER A 107 -7.79 16.33 6.10
CA SER A 107 -8.24 15.20 5.28
C SER A 107 -8.92 14.12 6.13
N SER A 108 -8.40 13.81 7.32
CA SER A 108 -9.04 12.83 8.19
C SER A 108 -10.43 13.30 8.66
N ALA A 109 -10.58 14.58 9.05
CA ALA A 109 -11.88 15.13 9.47
C ALA A 109 -12.90 15.10 8.32
N VAL A 110 -12.53 15.63 7.14
CA VAL A 110 -13.41 15.68 5.96
C VAL A 110 -13.83 14.27 5.51
N LEU A 111 -12.86 13.35 5.40
CA LEU A 111 -13.14 12.01 4.88
C LEU A 111 -13.84 11.12 5.92
N THR A 112 -13.58 11.31 7.23
CA THR A 112 -14.37 10.63 8.27
C THR A 112 -15.85 10.97 8.12
N VAL A 113 -16.17 12.24 8.05
CA VAL A 113 -17.56 12.69 7.87
C VAL A 113 -18.14 12.12 6.57
N ALA A 114 -17.43 12.29 5.45
CA ALA A 114 -17.90 11.81 4.15
C ALA A 114 -18.15 10.29 4.14
N PHE A 115 -17.18 9.49 4.61
CA PHE A 115 -17.31 8.03 4.57
C PHE A 115 -18.33 7.48 5.56
N VAL A 116 -18.50 8.09 6.75
CA VAL A 116 -19.55 7.68 7.68
C VAL A 116 -20.93 7.88 7.06
N PHE A 117 -21.19 9.01 6.39
CA PHE A 117 -22.46 9.22 5.68
C PHE A 117 -22.65 8.32 4.47
N LEU A 118 -21.56 7.87 3.85
CA LEU A 118 -21.60 7.03 2.65
C LEU A 118 -21.62 5.52 2.95
N VAL A 119 -21.54 5.08 4.21
CA VAL A 119 -21.55 3.64 4.59
C VAL A 119 -22.74 2.92 3.97
N ASN A 120 -23.95 3.37 4.26
CA ASN A 120 -25.16 2.72 3.80
C ASN A 120 -25.35 2.77 2.29
N PRO A 121 -25.17 3.92 1.60
CA PRO A 121 -25.12 3.97 0.14
C PRO A 121 -24.13 3.00 -0.49
N PHE A 122 -22.92 2.89 0.04
CA PHE A 122 -21.91 1.98 -0.49
C PHE A 122 -22.27 0.51 -0.32
N LEU A 123 -22.78 0.12 0.86
CA LEU A 123 -23.24 -1.24 1.11
C LEU A 123 -24.42 -1.62 0.20
N THR A 124 -25.35 -0.69 -0.03
CA THR A 124 -26.47 -0.88 -0.95
C THR A 124 -25.97 -1.06 -2.38
N MET A 125 -25.03 -0.23 -2.83
CA MET A 125 -24.43 -0.32 -4.17
C MET A 125 -23.69 -1.64 -4.39
N LEU A 126 -23.06 -2.19 -3.34
CA LEU A 126 -22.40 -3.50 -3.39
C LEU A 126 -23.37 -4.69 -3.36
N GLY A 127 -24.66 -4.46 -3.20
CA GLY A 127 -25.66 -5.53 -3.12
C GLY A 127 -25.54 -6.37 -1.85
N THR A 128 -25.10 -5.77 -0.74
CA THR A 128 -24.99 -6.45 0.57
C THR A 128 -26.35 -7.02 0.97
N THR A 129 -26.38 -8.30 1.38
CA THR A 129 -27.63 -8.98 1.75
C THR A 129 -28.23 -8.41 3.02
N LYS A 130 -29.55 -8.49 3.17
CA LYS A 130 -30.25 -7.99 4.36
C LYS A 130 -29.73 -8.59 5.68
N GLU A 131 -29.30 -9.86 5.65
CA GLU A 131 -28.78 -10.58 6.81
C GLU A 131 -27.43 -10.06 7.30
N THR A 132 -26.56 -9.57 6.38
CA THR A 132 -25.22 -9.09 6.68
C THR A 132 -25.13 -7.56 6.76
N PHE A 133 -26.17 -6.84 6.29
CA PHE A 133 -26.15 -5.39 6.13
C PHE A 133 -25.89 -4.65 7.45
N ASP A 134 -26.63 -4.98 8.51
CA ASP A 134 -26.52 -4.29 9.80
C ASP A 134 -25.14 -4.50 10.45
N TYR A 135 -24.61 -5.73 10.35
CA TYR A 135 -23.27 -6.05 10.84
C TYR A 135 -22.18 -5.32 10.05
N ALA A 136 -22.26 -5.32 8.71
CA ALA A 136 -21.34 -4.62 7.84
C ALA A 136 -21.38 -3.10 8.07
N SER A 137 -22.57 -2.51 8.17
CA SER A 137 -22.78 -1.09 8.44
C SER A 137 -22.17 -0.68 9.78
N ARG A 138 -22.41 -1.46 10.84
CA ARG A 138 -21.87 -1.20 12.17
C ARG A 138 -20.35 -1.30 12.20
N TYR A 139 -19.79 -2.33 11.57
CA TYR A 139 -18.34 -2.52 11.45
C TYR A 139 -17.69 -1.34 10.71
N LEU A 140 -18.16 -1.01 9.49
CA LEU A 140 -17.62 0.08 8.69
C LEU A 140 -17.74 1.44 9.36
N THR A 141 -18.88 1.72 10.02
CA THR A 141 -19.05 3.00 10.72
C THR A 141 -17.97 3.19 11.78
N ILE A 142 -17.67 2.15 12.57
CA ILE A 142 -16.63 2.21 13.61
C ILE A 142 -15.24 2.39 12.97
N ILE A 143 -14.93 1.62 11.92
CA ILE A 143 -13.66 1.74 11.20
C ILE A 143 -13.50 3.15 10.62
N TYR A 144 -14.54 3.74 10.04
CA TYR A 144 -14.47 5.07 9.46
C TYR A 144 -14.41 6.18 10.52
N LEU A 145 -15.06 6.02 11.66
CA LEU A 145 -14.82 6.89 12.82
C LEU A 145 -13.37 6.78 13.33
N GLY A 146 -12.71 5.65 13.12
CA GLY A 146 -11.29 5.41 13.41
C GLY A 146 -10.30 5.99 12.38
N ILE A 147 -10.77 6.57 11.27
CA ILE A 147 -9.89 7.18 10.24
C ILE A 147 -8.84 8.14 10.83
N PRO A 148 -9.14 9.03 11.81
CA PRO A 148 -8.15 9.89 12.40
C PRO A 148 -6.98 9.13 13.05
N ALA A 149 -7.25 8.00 13.71
CA ALA A 149 -6.22 7.14 14.30
C ALA A 149 -5.33 6.49 13.22
N THR A 150 -5.96 5.93 12.18
CA THR A 150 -5.27 5.36 11.02
C THR A 150 -4.43 6.40 10.29
N MET A 151 -4.97 7.61 10.09
CA MET A 151 -4.24 8.71 9.45
C MET A 151 -3.03 9.13 10.29
N LEU A 152 -3.18 9.29 11.60
CA LEU A 152 -2.10 9.66 12.50
C LEU A 152 -0.97 8.61 12.49
N TYR A 153 -1.31 7.32 12.48
CA TYR A 153 -0.33 6.25 12.34
C TYR A 153 0.42 6.33 11.00
N ASN A 154 -0.31 6.41 9.88
CA ASN A 154 0.31 6.48 8.55
C ASN A 154 1.18 7.71 8.38
N LEU A 155 0.74 8.87 8.88
CA LEU A 155 1.47 10.12 8.88
C LEU A 155 2.81 9.98 9.64
N THR A 156 2.77 9.50 10.88
CA THR A 156 3.97 9.38 11.72
C THR A 156 4.92 8.30 11.19
N ALA A 157 4.40 7.17 10.73
CA ALA A 157 5.19 6.11 10.12
C ALA A 157 5.86 6.55 8.81
N SER A 158 5.17 7.32 7.95
CA SER A 158 5.73 7.84 6.71
C SER A 158 6.79 8.91 6.97
N LEU A 159 6.60 9.78 7.98
CA LEU A 159 7.60 10.74 8.43
C LEU A 159 8.87 10.06 8.95
N LEU A 160 8.74 9.02 9.76
CA LEU A 160 9.91 8.24 10.23
C LEU A 160 10.65 7.61 9.06
N ARG A 161 9.93 6.99 8.13
CA ARG A 161 10.53 6.44 6.91
C ARG A 161 11.22 7.50 6.05
N SER A 162 10.67 8.72 5.96
CA SER A 162 11.26 9.81 5.16
C SER A 162 12.67 10.21 5.63
N VAL A 163 12.97 10.05 6.91
CA VAL A 163 14.31 10.29 7.50
C VAL A 163 15.15 9.01 7.63
N GLY A 164 14.70 7.91 6.99
CA GLY A 164 15.44 6.64 6.93
C GLY A 164 15.24 5.72 8.13
N ASP A 165 14.28 5.98 9.02
CA ASP A 165 13.92 5.06 10.10
C ASP A 165 12.78 4.14 9.65
N SER A 166 13.11 2.93 9.21
CA SER A 166 12.15 1.88 8.89
C SER A 166 11.92 0.89 10.03
N LYS A 167 12.79 0.88 11.05
CA LYS A 167 12.71 -0.08 12.14
C LYS A 167 11.65 0.29 13.18
N THR A 168 11.58 1.56 13.52
CA THR A 168 10.61 2.03 14.52
C THR A 168 9.18 1.77 14.12
N PRO A 169 8.71 2.13 12.88
CA PRO A 169 7.38 1.74 12.42
C PRO A 169 7.13 0.24 12.46
N LEU A 170 8.12 -0.60 12.12
CA LEU A 170 8.01 -2.06 12.21
C LEU A 170 7.74 -2.53 13.65
N TYR A 171 8.55 -2.08 14.63
CA TYR A 171 8.37 -2.52 16.02
C TYR A 171 7.03 -2.07 16.60
N LEU A 172 6.58 -0.87 16.25
CA LEU A 172 5.28 -0.35 16.70
C LEU A 172 4.12 -1.06 16.00
N LEU A 173 4.28 -1.46 14.74
CA LEU A 173 3.29 -2.29 14.04
C LEU A 173 3.19 -3.68 14.68
N LEU A 174 4.32 -4.31 15.00
CA LEU A 174 4.33 -5.60 15.68
C LEU A 174 3.63 -5.53 17.04
N PHE A 175 3.95 -4.51 17.82
CA PHE A 175 3.26 -4.25 19.10
C PHE A 175 1.76 -4.08 18.92
N SER A 176 1.35 -3.26 17.93
CA SER A 176 -0.05 -3.03 17.59
C SER A 176 -0.78 -4.32 17.20
N SER A 177 -0.13 -5.18 16.41
CA SER A 177 -0.71 -6.44 15.94
C SER A 177 -0.98 -7.40 17.10
N VAL A 178 0.00 -7.53 18.02
CA VAL A 178 -0.17 -8.34 19.22
C VAL A 178 -1.25 -7.78 20.15
N LEU A 179 -1.27 -6.46 20.33
CA LEU A 179 -2.28 -5.77 21.13
C LEU A 179 -3.67 -5.94 20.52
N ASN A 180 -3.81 -5.83 19.21
CA ASN A 180 -5.08 -6.00 18.53
C ASN A 180 -5.66 -7.41 18.76
N VAL A 181 -4.85 -8.48 18.55
CA VAL A 181 -5.27 -9.85 18.83
C VAL A 181 -5.77 -10.00 20.28
N GLY A 182 -5.08 -9.41 21.25
CA GLY A 182 -5.52 -9.40 22.64
C GLY A 182 -6.83 -8.65 22.84
N LEU A 183 -7.00 -7.50 22.19
CA LEU A 183 -8.24 -6.71 22.25
C LEU A 183 -9.40 -7.39 21.52
N ASP A 184 -9.16 -8.07 20.39
CA ASP A 184 -10.18 -8.86 19.71
C ASP A 184 -10.75 -9.95 20.61
N LEU A 185 -9.86 -10.73 21.24
CA LEU A 185 -10.29 -11.75 22.21
C LEU A 185 -11.05 -11.15 23.38
N LEU A 186 -10.59 -10.01 23.90
CA LEU A 186 -11.25 -9.33 25.02
C LEU A 186 -12.64 -8.80 24.61
N PHE A 187 -12.74 -8.08 23.51
CA PHE A 187 -14.00 -7.42 23.12
C PHE A 187 -15.01 -8.38 22.49
N ILE A 188 -14.54 -9.36 21.73
CA ILE A 188 -15.42 -10.33 21.06
C ILE A 188 -15.83 -11.45 22.03
N VAL A 189 -14.85 -12.09 22.70
CA VAL A 189 -15.10 -13.29 23.50
C VAL A 189 -15.59 -12.95 24.91
N VAL A 190 -14.91 -12.02 25.60
CA VAL A 190 -15.21 -11.69 27.00
C VAL A 190 -16.37 -10.70 27.07
N PHE A 191 -16.29 -9.56 26.35
CA PHE A 191 -17.33 -8.53 26.42
C PHE A 191 -18.51 -8.80 25.48
N LYS A 192 -18.39 -9.74 24.53
CA LYS A 192 -19.41 -10.10 23.56
C LYS A 192 -19.95 -8.92 22.74
N TRP A 193 -19.04 -7.99 22.34
CA TRP A 193 -19.38 -6.82 21.55
C TRP A 193 -19.57 -7.09 20.06
N ASP A 194 -19.50 -8.35 19.67
CA ASP A 194 -19.79 -8.79 18.31
C ASP A 194 -18.80 -8.18 17.28
N VAL A 195 -19.22 -7.94 16.01
CA VAL A 195 -18.41 -7.30 14.96
C VAL A 195 -17.92 -5.91 15.35
N ALA A 196 -18.66 -5.21 16.23
CA ALA A 196 -18.21 -3.92 16.78
C ALA A 196 -16.95 -4.08 17.64
N GLY A 197 -16.81 -5.21 18.35
CA GLY A 197 -15.62 -5.52 19.13
C GLY A 197 -14.37 -5.58 18.26
N ALA A 198 -14.41 -6.29 17.13
CA ALA A 198 -13.32 -6.36 16.16
C ALA A 198 -12.96 -4.97 15.61
N ALA A 199 -13.94 -4.19 15.19
CA ALA A 199 -13.70 -2.83 14.66
C ALA A 199 -13.08 -1.92 15.72
N ILE A 200 -13.55 -1.94 16.96
CA ILE A 200 -13.01 -1.13 18.06
C ILE A 200 -11.58 -1.58 18.41
N ALA A 201 -11.32 -2.89 18.46
CA ALA A 201 -9.97 -3.42 18.70
C ALA A 201 -8.97 -2.92 17.67
N THR A 202 -9.34 -2.93 16.39
CA THR A 202 -8.55 -2.40 15.29
C THR A 202 -8.26 -0.91 15.46
N VAL A 203 -9.28 -0.10 15.73
CA VAL A 203 -9.13 1.35 15.88
C VAL A 203 -8.28 1.70 17.11
N VAL A 204 -8.51 1.04 18.25
CA VAL A 204 -7.79 1.29 19.49
C VAL A 204 -6.32 0.89 19.36
N SER A 205 -6.03 -0.28 18.76
CA SER A 205 -4.64 -0.73 18.56
C SER A 205 -3.87 0.21 17.64
N GLN A 206 -4.51 0.70 16.56
CA GLN A 206 -3.90 1.70 15.68
C GLN A 206 -3.70 3.04 16.37
N LEU A 207 -4.65 3.52 17.17
CA LEU A 207 -4.51 4.75 17.94
C LEU A 207 -3.35 4.68 18.92
N ILE A 208 -3.23 3.58 19.66
CA ILE A 208 -2.11 3.36 20.59
C ILE A 208 -0.78 3.38 19.86
N SER A 209 -0.68 2.69 18.71
CA SER A 209 0.54 2.72 17.88
C SER A 209 0.85 4.12 17.35
N ALA A 210 -0.14 4.87 16.92
CA ALA A 210 0.03 6.24 16.47
C ALA A 210 0.56 7.14 17.59
N VAL A 211 -0.01 7.03 18.79
CA VAL A 211 0.45 7.77 19.98
C VAL A 211 1.88 7.40 20.34
N LEU A 212 2.22 6.11 20.32
CA LEU A 212 3.60 5.65 20.59
C LEU A 212 4.58 6.17 19.52
N CYS A 213 4.18 6.22 18.23
CA CYS A 213 4.97 6.88 17.19
C CYS A 213 5.21 8.36 17.49
N CYS A 214 4.17 9.08 17.89
CA CYS A 214 4.28 10.50 18.28
C CYS A 214 5.24 10.68 19.46
N ILE A 215 5.09 9.88 20.53
CA ILE A 215 5.96 9.90 21.70
C ILE A 215 7.41 9.64 21.28
N TYR A 216 7.64 8.62 20.45
CA TYR A 216 8.97 8.32 19.93
C TYR A 216 9.58 9.49 19.16
N ILE A 217 8.81 10.13 18.26
CA ILE A 217 9.25 11.31 17.52
C ILE A 217 9.62 12.43 18.48
N CYS A 218 8.78 12.72 19.49
CA CYS A 218 9.01 13.77 20.47
C CYS A 218 10.32 13.58 21.25
N PHE A 219 10.63 12.37 21.67
CA PHE A 219 11.81 12.11 22.50
C PHE A 219 13.08 11.80 21.71
N LYS A 220 12.97 11.10 20.56
CA LYS A 220 14.13 10.54 19.84
C LYS A 220 14.43 11.21 18.51
N VAL A 221 13.44 11.79 17.81
CA VAL A 221 13.62 12.36 16.47
C VAL A 221 13.18 13.84 16.44
N LYS A 222 13.80 14.64 17.31
CA LYS A 222 13.49 16.08 17.45
C LYS A 222 13.53 16.88 16.15
N LEU A 223 14.20 16.37 15.11
CA LEU A 223 14.22 16.93 13.77
C LEU A 223 12.83 17.02 13.13
N LEU A 224 11.94 16.07 13.45
CA LEU A 224 10.56 16.01 12.95
C LEU A 224 9.57 16.77 13.83
N LEU A 225 10.03 17.50 14.84
CA LEU A 225 9.15 18.33 15.67
C LEU A 225 9.00 19.73 15.03
N PRO A 226 7.79 20.11 14.59
CA PRO A 226 7.54 21.45 14.08
C PRO A 226 7.64 22.47 15.24
N THR A 227 8.05 23.69 14.92
CA THR A 227 8.01 24.84 15.81
C THR A 227 6.82 25.73 15.45
N LYS A 228 6.43 26.66 16.32
CA LYS A 228 5.35 27.63 15.99
C LYS A 228 5.61 28.36 14.67
N GLU A 229 6.87 28.73 14.40
CA GLU A 229 7.29 29.35 13.13
C GLU A 229 7.10 28.44 11.91
N SER A 230 7.09 27.12 12.10
CA SER A 230 6.88 26.17 11.00
C SER A 230 5.49 26.26 10.39
N PHE A 231 4.52 26.76 11.13
CA PHE A 231 3.14 26.97 10.66
C PHE A 231 2.94 28.33 9.97
N THR A 232 3.95 29.21 9.98
CA THR A 232 3.84 30.50 9.29
C THR A 232 4.20 30.35 7.81
N SER A 233 3.42 30.99 6.92
CA SER A 233 3.62 30.94 5.45
C SER A 233 3.72 29.50 4.90
N ILE A 234 2.84 28.63 5.40
CA ILE A 234 2.88 27.19 5.11
C ILE A 234 2.21 26.83 3.76
N GLY A 235 1.39 27.71 3.19
CA GLY A 235 0.53 27.43 2.04
C GLY A 235 1.26 26.84 0.83
N ARG A 236 2.48 27.34 0.50
CA ARG A 236 3.28 26.77 -0.58
C ARG A 236 3.72 25.34 -0.28
N MET A 237 4.10 25.06 0.97
CA MET A 237 4.50 23.70 1.39
C MET A 237 3.32 22.72 1.32
N VAL A 238 2.15 23.14 1.79
CA VAL A 238 0.90 22.38 1.67
C VAL A 238 0.58 22.10 0.21
N ALA A 239 0.68 23.11 -0.67
CA ALA A 239 0.45 22.91 -2.10
C ALA A 239 1.44 21.93 -2.74
N ASP A 240 2.72 21.99 -2.37
CA ASP A 240 3.75 21.08 -2.88
C ASP A 240 3.54 19.65 -2.40
N GLU A 241 3.12 19.43 -1.17
CA GLU A 241 2.78 18.12 -0.63
C GLU A 241 1.51 17.56 -1.28
N LEU A 242 0.45 18.38 -1.44
CA LEU A 242 -0.79 17.95 -2.09
C LEU A 242 -0.60 17.60 -3.57
N LYS A 243 0.30 18.29 -4.29
CA LYS A 243 0.64 17.95 -5.69
C LYS A 243 1.22 16.54 -5.85
N VAL A 244 1.82 15.99 -4.81
CA VAL A 244 2.37 14.63 -4.83
C VAL A 244 1.42 13.68 -4.09
N GLY A 245 0.93 14.07 -2.93
CA GLY A 245 0.13 13.23 -2.06
C GLY A 245 -1.26 12.91 -2.62
N CYS A 246 -2.00 13.91 -3.13
CA CYS A 246 -3.33 13.65 -3.69
C CYS A 246 -3.31 12.68 -4.88
N PRO A 247 -2.44 12.85 -5.89
CA PRO A 247 -2.35 11.86 -6.97
C PRO A 247 -1.95 10.48 -6.48
N MET A 248 -1.08 10.34 -5.47
CA MET A 248 -0.71 9.05 -4.91
C MET A 248 -1.84 8.41 -4.12
N GLY A 249 -2.64 9.20 -3.40
CA GLY A 249 -3.86 8.72 -2.74
C GLY A 249 -4.89 8.23 -3.76
N LEU A 250 -5.18 9.05 -4.76
CA LEU A 250 -6.11 8.69 -5.86
C LEU A 250 -5.64 7.46 -6.64
N GLN A 251 -4.34 7.30 -6.82
CA GLN A 251 -3.75 6.13 -7.48
C GLN A 251 -4.20 4.82 -6.82
N ASN A 252 -4.14 4.73 -5.48
CA ASN A 252 -4.57 3.53 -4.76
C ASN A 252 -6.07 3.28 -4.92
N SER A 253 -6.88 4.34 -4.87
CA SER A 253 -8.32 4.24 -5.11
C SER A 253 -8.63 3.77 -6.54
N VAL A 254 -7.91 4.26 -7.55
CA VAL A 254 -8.05 3.84 -8.95
C VAL A 254 -7.68 2.36 -9.12
N ILE A 255 -6.61 1.89 -8.47
CA ILE A 255 -6.24 0.47 -8.50
C ILE A 255 -7.36 -0.40 -7.91
N SER A 256 -7.98 0.03 -6.79
CA SER A 256 -9.12 -0.67 -6.18
C SER A 256 -10.30 -0.79 -7.13
N ILE A 257 -10.64 0.28 -7.85
CA ILE A 257 -11.69 0.26 -8.87
C ILE A 257 -11.35 -0.76 -9.96
N GLY A 258 -10.10 -0.80 -10.43
CA GLY A 258 -9.65 -1.77 -11.42
C GLY A 258 -9.81 -3.22 -10.97
N MET A 259 -9.58 -3.50 -9.69
CA MET A 259 -9.82 -4.84 -9.11
C MET A 259 -11.31 -5.18 -9.04
N MET A 260 -12.16 -4.23 -8.65
CA MET A 260 -13.63 -4.43 -8.61
C MET A 260 -14.19 -4.71 -10.00
N VAL A 261 -13.73 -3.98 -11.02
CA VAL A 261 -14.15 -4.20 -12.41
C VAL A 261 -13.71 -5.58 -12.91
N LEU A 262 -12.48 -5.99 -12.63
CA LEU A 262 -12.01 -7.32 -13.00
C LEU A 262 -12.83 -8.41 -12.30
N GLN A 263 -13.18 -8.24 -11.03
CA GLN A 263 -14.05 -9.16 -10.29
C GLN A 263 -15.44 -9.29 -10.94
N TYR A 264 -16.01 -8.20 -11.46
CA TYR A 264 -17.27 -8.27 -12.20
C TYR A 264 -17.18 -9.21 -13.41
N PHE A 265 -16.10 -9.13 -14.19
CA PHE A 265 -15.89 -10.05 -15.32
C PHE A 265 -15.65 -11.51 -14.85
N VAL A 266 -14.91 -11.71 -13.78
CA VAL A 266 -14.68 -13.05 -13.18
C VAL A 266 -16.01 -13.72 -12.83
N ASN A 267 -16.95 -12.96 -12.26
CA ASN A 267 -18.25 -13.49 -11.82
C ASN A 267 -19.08 -14.07 -12.98
N GLN A 268 -18.83 -13.65 -14.23
CA GLN A 268 -19.51 -14.19 -15.41
C GLN A 268 -19.08 -15.63 -15.77
N PHE A 269 -17.95 -16.11 -15.25
CA PHE A 269 -17.45 -17.48 -15.50
C PHE A 269 -17.95 -18.51 -14.48
N GLY A 270 -18.81 -18.10 -13.55
CA GLY A 270 -19.43 -18.98 -12.56
C GLY A 270 -18.61 -19.17 -11.27
N SER A 271 -19.21 -19.87 -10.31
CA SER A 271 -18.71 -19.97 -8.93
C SER A 271 -17.32 -20.60 -8.81
N TYR A 272 -17.02 -21.62 -9.60
CA TYR A 272 -15.72 -22.30 -9.59
C TYR A 272 -14.60 -21.37 -10.07
N ALA A 273 -14.85 -20.56 -11.10
CA ALA A 273 -13.91 -19.57 -11.60
C ALA A 273 -13.67 -18.45 -10.57
N VAL A 274 -14.73 -17.98 -9.92
CA VAL A 274 -14.63 -16.97 -8.84
C VAL A 274 -13.79 -17.49 -7.69
N ALA A 275 -14.01 -18.73 -7.25
CA ALA A 275 -13.23 -19.35 -6.19
C ALA A 275 -11.77 -19.52 -6.61
N GLY A 276 -11.50 -20.05 -7.82
CA GLY A 276 -10.15 -20.23 -8.35
C GLY A 276 -9.39 -18.91 -8.50
N TYR A 277 -10.03 -17.87 -9.05
CA TYR A 277 -9.48 -16.52 -9.14
C TYR A 277 -9.13 -15.97 -7.75
N THR A 278 -10.03 -16.11 -6.78
CA THR A 278 -9.81 -15.61 -5.41
C THR A 278 -8.58 -16.24 -4.77
N ILE A 279 -8.39 -17.55 -4.92
CA ILE A 279 -7.22 -18.28 -4.41
C ILE A 279 -5.96 -17.80 -5.14
N GLY A 280 -5.97 -17.83 -6.48
CA GLY A 280 -4.84 -17.38 -7.29
C GLY A 280 -4.41 -15.96 -6.96
N ASN A 281 -5.37 -15.04 -6.78
CA ASN A 281 -5.12 -13.66 -6.41
C ASN A 281 -4.53 -13.51 -4.99
N ARG A 282 -4.94 -14.36 -4.02
CA ARG A 282 -4.31 -14.41 -2.68
C ARG A 282 -2.86 -14.82 -2.75
N VAL A 283 -2.54 -15.86 -3.52
CA VAL A 283 -1.16 -16.28 -3.76
C VAL A 283 -0.35 -15.14 -4.40
N GLN A 284 -0.91 -14.51 -5.42
CA GLN A 284 -0.27 -13.40 -6.12
C GLN A 284 0.02 -12.21 -5.19
N MET A 285 -0.90 -11.82 -4.31
CA MET A 285 -0.69 -10.75 -3.34
C MET A 285 0.52 -11.03 -2.43
N LEU A 286 0.70 -12.28 -1.98
CA LEU A 286 1.86 -12.67 -1.17
C LEU A 286 3.17 -12.53 -1.95
N VAL A 287 3.18 -12.90 -3.22
CA VAL A 287 4.34 -12.75 -4.12
C VAL A 287 4.67 -11.27 -4.38
N GLN A 288 3.67 -10.41 -4.51
CA GLN A 288 3.83 -8.99 -4.87
C GLN A 288 4.25 -8.10 -3.70
N ASN A 289 3.86 -8.42 -2.47
CA ASN A 289 4.09 -7.59 -1.28
C ASN A 289 5.56 -7.20 -1.05
N PRO A 290 6.56 -8.09 -1.18
CA PRO A 290 7.97 -7.70 -1.07
C PRO A 290 8.41 -6.71 -2.16
N MET A 291 7.95 -6.86 -3.40
CA MET A 291 8.28 -5.94 -4.50
C MET A 291 7.66 -4.55 -4.28
N ASN A 292 6.42 -4.49 -3.82
CA ASN A 292 5.77 -3.23 -3.43
C ASN A 292 6.53 -2.54 -2.28
N SER A 293 7.03 -3.30 -1.31
CA SER A 293 7.86 -2.78 -0.23
C SER A 293 9.14 -2.12 -0.76
N ILE A 294 9.80 -2.74 -1.74
CA ILE A 294 11.00 -2.16 -2.38
C ILE A 294 10.65 -0.87 -3.14
N SER A 295 9.44 -0.76 -3.71
CA SER A 295 8.95 0.49 -4.31
C SER A 295 8.89 1.65 -3.30
N MET A 296 8.42 1.40 -2.09
CA MET A 296 8.41 2.42 -1.02
C MET A 296 9.84 2.82 -0.60
N VAL A 297 10.75 1.86 -0.57
CA VAL A 297 12.17 2.07 -0.26
C VAL A 297 12.85 2.94 -1.31
N ILE A 298 12.67 2.61 -2.58
CA ILE A 298 13.29 3.39 -3.67
C ILE A 298 12.71 4.80 -3.78
N ALA A 299 11.43 5.00 -3.45
CA ALA A 299 10.82 6.33 -3.39
C ALA A 299 11.51 7.23 -2.34
N THR A 300 11.72 6.72 -1.13
CA THR A 300 12.45 7.44 -0.07
C THR A 300 13.91 7.65 -0.44
N PHE A 301 14.58 6.62 -0.97
CA PHE A 301 15.98 6.71 -1.42
C PHE A 301 16.15 7.75 -2.53
N ALA A 302 15.27 7.73 -3.54
CA ALA A 302 15.29 8.71 -4.64
C ALA A 302 15.00 10.12 -4.11
N GLY A 303 14.02 10.29 -3.23
CA GLY A 303 13.70 11.58 -2.62
C GLY A 303 14.89 12.18 -1.86
N GLN A 304 15.52 11.43 -0.96
CA GLN A 304 16.70 11.92 -0.24
C GLN A 304 17.87 12.25 -1.17
N ASN A 305 18.15 11.40 -2.17
CA ASN A 305 19.27 11.63 -3.10
C ASN A 305 18.98 12.76 -4.09
N GLU A 306 17.71 13.00 -4.47
CA GLU A 306 17.32 14.19 -5.26
C GLU A 306 17.56 15.47 -4.46
N GLY A 307 17.09 15.50 -3.20
CA GLY A 307 17.34 16.64 -2.31
C GLY A 307 18.82 16.95 -2.12
N ALA A 308 19.66 15.91 -2.11
CA ALA A 308 21.13 16.05 -2.04
C ALA A 308 21.81 16.32 -3.38
N GLY A 309 21.08 16.39 -4.50
CA GLY A 309 21.64 16.57 -5.85
C GLY A 309 22.43 15.35 -6.39
N LYS A 310 22.25 14.14 -5.78
CA LYS A 310 23.04 12.94 -6.08
C LYS A 310 22.36 12.03 -7.11
N TYR A 311 22.11 12.51 -8.30
CA TYR A 311 21.38 11.79 -9.35
C TYR A 311 22.05 10.49 -9.81
N ASP A 312 23.39 10.42 -9.82
CA ASP A 312 24.12 9.20 -10.16
C ASP A 312 23.84 8.08 -9.14
N ARG A 313 23.62 8.45 -7.86
CA ARG A 313 23.22 7.48 -6.83
C ARG A 313 21.81 6.98 -7.05
N ILE A 314 20.88 7.83 -7.48
CA ILE A 314 19.50 7.42 -7.82
C ILE A 314 19.55 6.36 -8.91
N ARG A 315 20.28 6.61 -10.02
CA ARG A 315 20.42 5.66 -11.12
C ARG A 315 20.97 4.30 -10.68
N LYS A 316 22.05 4.31 -9.87
CA LYS A 316 22.63 3.07 -9.32
C LYS A 316 21.67 2.36 -8.37
N GLY A 317 20.94 3.11 -7.52
CA GLY A 317 19.93 2.56 -6.62
C GLY A 317 18.79 1.88 -7.37
N VAL A 318 18.26 2.52 -8.42
CA VAL A 318 17.23 1.94 -9.29
C VAL A 318 17.73 0.63 -9.92
N ASN A 319 18.97 0.61 -10.46
CA ASN A 319 19.52 -0.62 -11.04
C ASN A 319 19.61 -1.76 -10.01
N TYR A 320 20.07 -1.48 -8.77
CA TYR A 320 20.11 -2.50 -7.71
C TYR A 320 18.71 -3.00 -7.34
N CYS A 321 17.74 -2.09 -7.23
CA CYS A 321 16.36 -2.49 -6.94
C CYS A 321 15.75 -3.29 -8.08
N LEU A 322 16.02 -2.94 -9.35
CA LEU A 322 15.57 -3.71 -10.51
C LEU A 322 16.14 -5.13 -10.50
N ILE A 323 17.45 -5.27 -10.27
CA ILE A 323 18.10 -6.60 -10.18
C ILE A 323 17.43 -7.41 -9.04
N LEU A 324 17.27 -6.83 -7.86
CA LEU A 324 16.63 -7.51 -6.73
C LEU A 324 15.20 -7.95 -7.06
N CYS A 325 14.38 -7.05 -7.62
CA CYS A 325 12.98 -7.37 -7.93
C CYS A 325 12.85 -8.38 -9.06
N ILE A 326 13.66 -8.26 -10.12
CA ILE A 326 13.62 -9.20 -11.26
C ILE A 326 14.08 -10.59 -10.80
N THR A 327 15.21 -10.69 -10.06
CA THR A 327 15.69 -11.96 -9.53
C THR A 327 14.67 -12.60 -8.59
N TYR A 328 14.08 -11.81 -7.69
CA TYR A 328 13.02 -12.26 -6.81
C TYR A 328 11.80 -12.76 -7.59
N ALA A 329 11.29 -11.97 -8.55
CA ALA A 329 10.12 -12.30 -9.36
C ALA A 329 10.31 -13.61 -10.15
N ILE A 330 11.49 -13.80 -10.76
CA ILE A 330 11.81 -15.02 -11.49
C ILE A 330 11.89 -16.22 -10.52
N ALA A 331 12.61 -16.06 -9.40
CA ALA A 331 12.80 -17.18 -8.47
C ALA A 331 11.48 -17.58 -7.79
N VAL A 332 10.74 -16.60 -7.24
CA VAL A 332 9.47 -16.87 -6.53
C VAL A 332 8.37 -17.23 -7.52
N GLY A 333 8.31 -16.58 -8.69
CA GLY A 333 7.36 -16.93 -9.75
C GLY A 333 7.55 -18.37 -10.23
N ALA A 334 8.81 -18.81 -10.49
CA ALA A 334 9.10 -20.19 -10.87
C ALA A 334 8.71 -21.18 -9.77
N LEU A 335 9.03 -20.89 -8.49
CA LEU A 335 8.62 -21.72 -7.36
C LEU A 335 7.08 -21.78 -7.23
N THR A 336 6.40 -20.67 -7.38
CA THR A 336 4.94 -20.61 -7.31
C THR A 336 4.30 -21.43 -8.44
N MET A 337 4.85 -21.39 -9.65
CA MET A 337 4.38 -22.21 -10.77
C MET A 337 4.66 -23.69 -10.52
N LEU A 338 5.87 -24.05 -10.05
CA LEU A 338 6.24 -25.43 -9.75
C LEU A 338 5.34 -26.07 -8.69
N PHE A 339 4.95 -25.30 -7.70
CA PHE A 339 4.11 -25.73 -6.58
C PHE A 339 2.67 -25.19 -6.67
N ALA A 340 2.19 -24.80 -7.86
CA ALA A 340 0.87 -24.16 -8.01
C ALA A 340 -0.27 -25.04 -7.47
N THR A 341 -0.30 -26.34 -7.82
CA THR A 341 -1.33 -27.26 -7.34
C THR A 341 -1.29 -27.48 -5.81
N PRO A 342 -0.15 -27.84 -5.17
CA PRO A 342 -0.13 -27.98 -3.72
C PRO A 342 -0.39 -26.65 -2.98
N ILE A 343 0.09 -25.51 -3.48
CA ILE A 343 -0.21 -24.19 -2.89
C ILE A 343 -1.71 -23.91 -2.95
N THR A 344 -2.36 -24.13 -4.09
CA THR A 344 -3.81 -24.00 -4.22
C THR A 344 -4.55 -24.93 -3.25
N GLY A 345 -4.07 -26.18 -3.10
CA GLY A 345 -4.62 -27.18 -2.19
C GLY A 345 -4.62 -26.77 -0.71
N ILE A 346 -3.68 -25.93 -0.27
CA ILE A 346 -3.67 -25.40 1.11
C ILE A 346 -4.91 -24.54 1.40
N PHE A 347 -5.43 -23.83 0.39
CA PHE A 347 -6.60 -22.98 0.54
C PHE A 347 -7.93 -23.73 0.33
N THR A 348 -7.89 -25.03 -0.01
CA THR A 348 -9.07 -25.76 -0.48
C THR A 348 -9.10 -27.18 0.08
N SER A 349 -9.48 -27.34 1.34
CA SER A 349 -9.57 -28.68 1.96
C SER A 349 -10.65 -29.59 1.33
N ASN A 350 -11.64 -29.05 0.59
CA ASN A 350 -12.73 -29.80 -0.07
C ASN A 350 -13.18 -29.20 -1.41
N SER A 351 -12.31 -28.49 -2.13
CA SER A 351 -12.71 -27.85 -3.40
C SER A 351 -12.74 -28.82 -4.57
N SER A 352 -13.64 -28.53 -5.52
CA SER A 352 -13.71 -29.26 -6.78
C SER A 352 -12.41 -29.10 -7.58
N GLN A 353 -12.04 -30.12 -8.37
CA GLN A 353 -10.89 -30.06 -9.28
C GLN A 353 -10.94 -28.83 -10.20
N GLN A 354 -12.16 -28.42 -10.63
CA GLN A 354 -12.36 -27.24 -11.46
C GLN A 354 -11.87 -25.95 -10.78
N THR A 355 -12.09 -25.78 -9.47
CA THR A 355 -11.57 -24.62 -8.75
C THR A 355 -10.05 -24.57 -8.73
N ILE A 356 -9.42 -25.74 -8.54
CA ILE A 356 -7.96 -25.88 -8.57
C ILE A 356 -7.45 -25.52 -9.96
N ASP A 357 -8.08 -26.04 -11.03
CA ASP A 357 -7.68 -25.78 -12.40
C ASP A 357 -7.74 -24.29 -12.76
N TYR A 358 -8.80 -23.57 -12.36
CA TYR A 358 -8.91 -22.11 -12.55
C TYR A 358 -7.82 -21.35 -11.79
N SER A 359 -7.51 -21.74 -10.55
CA SER A 359 -6.46 -21.09 -9.76
C SER A 359 -5.07 -21.34 -10.36
N VAL A 360 -4.78 -22.59 -10.73
CA VAL A 360 -3.51 -22.95 -11.39
C VAL A 360 -3.37 -22.22 -12.72
N GLN A 361 -4.42 -22.16 -13.53
CA GLN A 361 -4.43 -21.40 -14.78
C GLN A 361 -4.12 -19.93 -14.55
N PHE A 362 -4.72 -19.30 -13.52
CA PHE A 362 -4.43 -17.92 -13.15
C PHE A 362 -2.96 -17.73 -12.78
N ILE A 363 -2.40 -18.61 -11.95
CA ILE A 363 -0.98 -18.57 -11.52
C ILE A 363 -0.06 -18.67 -12.74
N PHE A 364 -0.30 -19.64 -13.64
CA PHE A 364 0.55 -19.87 -14.82
C PHE A 364 0.57 -18.70 -15.81
N TRP A 365 -0.53 -17.93 -15.93
CA TRP A 365 -0.58 -16.78 -16.80
C TRP A 365 -0.03 -15.51 -16.15
N ASN A 366 -0.06 -15.38 -14.82
CA ASN A 366 0.42 -14.18 -14.12
C ASN A 366 1.91 -14.27 -13.74
N CYS A 367 2.37 -15.39 -13.19
CA CYS A 367 3.75 -15.53 -12.69
C CYS A 367 4.85 -15.20 -13.71
N PRO A 368 4.75 -15.58 -15.01
CA PRO A 368 5.76 -15.19 -15.99
C PRO A 368 5.93 -13.68 -16.18
N PHE A 369 4.92 -12.88 -15.80
CA PHE A 369 4.93 -11.43 -15.94
C PHE A 369 5.19 -10.67 -14.63
N GLU A 370 5.44 -11.37 -13.51
CA GLU A 370 5.76 -10.73 -12.23
C GLU A 370 7.00 -9.84 -12.31
N PHE A 371 7.95 -10.13 -13.20
CA PHE A 371 9.11 -9.27 -13.41
C PHE A 371 8.71 -7.89 -14.00
N THR A 372 7.69 -7.82 -14.87
CA THR A 372 7.19 -6.55 -15.41
C THR A 372 6.52 -5.72 -14.31
N LEU A 373 5.81 -6.37 -13.40
CA LEU A 373 5.24 -5.72 -12.22
C LEU A 373 6.33 -5.21 -11.27
N GLY A 374 7.38 -6.01 -11.03
CA GLY A 374 8.55 -5.57 -10.26
C GLY A 374 9.20 -4.33 -10.85
N MET A 375 9.43 -4.32 -12.18
CA MET A 375 9.94 -3.14 -12.89
C MET A 375 9.00 -1.93 -12.77
N LEU A 376 7.69 -2.14 -12.93
CA LEU A 376 6.67 -1.12 -12.75
C LEU A 376 6.77 -0.47 -11.36
N PHE A 377 6.84 -1.28 -10.30
CA PHE A 377 6.95 -0.78 -8.94
C PHE A 377 8.20 0.05 -8.72
N ILE A 378 9.37 -0.36 -9.25
CA ILE A 378 10.62 0.38 -9.08
C ILE A 378 10.60 1.71 -9.83
N TYR A 379 10.17 1.74 -11.09
CA TYR A 379 10.08 3.00 -11.84
C TYR A 379 9.02 3.93 -11.27
N ARG A 380 7.86 3.40 -10.87
CA ARG A 380 6.78 4.13 -10.20
C ARG A 380 7.26 4.78 -8.91
N GLY A 381 7.85 4.00 -8.00
CA GLY A 381 8.38 4.51 -6.74
C GLY A 381 9.49 5.55 -6.95
N THR A 382 10.37 5.35 -7.94
CA THR A 382 11.40 6.34 -8.28
C THR A 382 10.78 7.65 -8.76
N ILE A 383 9.81 7.62 -9.67
CA ILE A 383 9.12 8.81 -10.21
C ILE A 383 8.38 9.55 -9.09
N GLN A 384 7.74 8.84 -8.17
CA GLN A 384 7.12 9.39 -6.98
C GLN A 384 8.15 10.09 -6.09
N GLY A 385 9.29 9.45 -5.82
CA GLY A 385 10.41 10.03 -5.07
C GLY A 385 10.98 11.30 -5.71
N LEU A 386 10.85 11.44 -7.04
CA LEU A 386 11.21 12.65 -7.82
C LEU A 386 10.06 13.68 -7.89
N LYS A 387 9.18 13.77 -6.89
CA LYS A 387 8.05 14.73 -6.78
C LYS A 387 7.02 14.65 -7.91
N ASN A 388 6.84 13.53 -8.52
CA ASN A 388 5.84 13.38 -9.56
C ASN A 388 4.83 12.29 -9.18
N GLY A 389 3.69 12.69 -8.63
CA GLY A 389 2.59 11.78 -8.32
C GLY A 389 1.62 11.60 -9.49
N ILE A 390 1.54 12.56 -10.41
CA ILE A 390 0.55 12.56 -11.51
C ILE A 390 0.81 11.43 -12.51
N ILE A 391 2.05 11.24 -12.94
CA ILE A 391 2.37 10.20 -13.94
C ILE A 391 2.11 8.79 -13.41
N PRO A 392 2.50 8.43 -12.17
CA PRO A 392 2.08 7.17 -11.56
C PRO A 392 0.56 6.98 -11.50
N MET A 393 -0.20 8.04 -11.21
CA MET A 393 -1.67 8.01 -11.22
C MET A 393 -2.21 7.73 -12.66
N ILE A 394 -1.66 8.39 -13.67
CA ILE A 394 -2.01 8.10 -15.09
C ILE A 394 -1.69 6.65 -15.44
N GLY A 395 -0.54 6.13 -14.97
CA GLY A 395 -0.20 4.71 -15.14
C GLY A 395 -1.24 3.78 -14.55
N SER A 396 -1.80 4.11 -13.39
CA SER A 396 -2.87 3.32 -12.78
C SER A 396 -4.20 3.41 -13.55
N LEU A 397 -4.51 4.55 -14.18
CA LEU A 397 -5.65 4.64 -15.11
C LEU A 397 -5.46 3.72 -16.33
N ILE A 398 -4.25 3.65 -16.88
CA ILE A 398 -3.92 2.71 -17.96
C ILE A 398 -4.11 1.26 -17.48
N GLU A 399 -3.71 0.93 -16.24
CA GLU A 399 -3.95 -0.40 -15.67
C GLU A 399 -5.44 -0.75 -15.61
N VAL A 400 -6.28 0.19 -15.19
CA VAL A 400 -7.75 -0.01 -15.18
C VAL A 400 -8.29 -0.22 -16.58
N LEU A 401 -7.89 0.62 -17.54
CA LEU A 401 -8.31 0.48 -18.94
C LEU A 401 -7.93 -0.90 -19.51
N MET A 402 -6.71 -1.39 -19.25
CA MET A 402 -6.28 -2.71 -19.72
C MET A 402 -7.07 -3.83 -19.05
N ARG A 403 -7.42 -3.70 -17.76
CA ARG A 403 -8.27 -4.66 -17.04
C ARG A 403 -9.71 -4.70 -17.52
N ILE A 404 -10.18 -3.64 -18.20
CA ILE A 404 -11.47 -3.60 -18.87
C ILE A 404 -11.33 -4.17 -20.28
N CYS A 405 -10.38 -3.66 -21.06
CA CYS A 405 -10.22 -4.00 -22.47
C CYS A 405 -9.89 -5.48 -22.70
N ALA A 406 -9.02 -6.06 -21.87
CA ALA A 406 -8.60 -7.46 -22.05
C ALA A 406 -9.78 -8.45 -21.94
N PRO A 407 -10.61 -8.43 -20.86
CA PRO A 407 -11.79 -9.28 -20.81
C PRO A 407 -12.81 -8.97 -21.89
N VAL A 408 -13.11 -7.69 -22.19
CA VAL A 408 -14.11 -7.30 -23.18
C VAL A 408 -13.74 -7.80 -24.59
N ILE A 409 -12.47 -7.69 -24.98
CA ILE A 409 -12.01 -8.06 -26.32
C ILE A 409 -11.75 -9.56 -26.44
N LEU A 410 -11.17 -10.17 -25.40
CA LEU A 410 -10.62 -11.51 -25.48
C LEU A 410 -11.52 -12.61 -24.90
N SER A 411 -12.56 -12.26 -24.10
CA SER A 411 -13.39 -13.29 -23.44
C SER A 411 -14.10 -14.22 -24.41
N SER A 412 -14.54 -13.71 -25.55
CA SER A 412 -15.18 -14.51 -26.63
C SER A 412 -14.21 -15.43 -27.36
N ILE A 413 -12.89 -15.15 -27.30
CA ILE A 413 -11.86 -15.89 -28.06
C ILE A 413 -11.16 -16.91 -27.14
N ILE A 414 -10.75 -16.50 -25.93
CA ILE A 414 -9.92 -17.30 -25.02
C ILE A 414 -10.58 -17.55 -23.66
N GLY A 415 -11.86 -17.21 -23.49
CA GLY A 415 -12.62 -17.49 -22.27
C GLY A 415 -11.96 -16.92 -21.02
N TYR A 416 -11.87 -17.74 -19.96
CA TYR A 416 -11.30 -17.35 -18.66
C TYR A 416 -9.85 -16.84 -18.73
N ILE A 417 -9.06 -17.27 -19.69
CA ILE A 417 -7.68 -16.81 -19.88
C ILE A 417 -7.65 -15.29 -20.08
N SER A 418 -8.71 -14.68 -20.64
CA SER A 418 -8.83 -13.23 -20.78
C SER A 418 -8.73 -12.49 -19.43
N ILE A 419 -9.26 -13.08 -18.37
CA ILE A 419 -9.13 -12.59 -17.00
C ILE A 419 -7.69 -12.71 -16.52
N CYS A 420 -7.05 -13.86 -16.80
CA CYS A 420 -5.69 -14.13 -16.37
C CYS A 420 -4.68 -13.17 -17.01
N VAL A 421 -4.84 -12.81 -18.28
CA VAL A 421 -3.91 -11.90 -18.99
C VAL A 421 -4.18 -10.42 -18.73
N ALA A 422 -5.31 -10.06 -18.14
CA ALA A 422 -5.68 -8.68 -17.88
C ALA A 422 -4.68 -7.97 -16.93
N GLY A 423 -4.22 -8.67 -15.89
CA GLY A 423 -3.16 -8.19 -14.99
C GLY A 423 -1.83 -7.95 -15.70
N PRO A 424 -1.22 -8.98 -16.32
CA PRO A 424 -0.01 -8.87 -17.12
C PRO A 424 -0.02 -7.75 -18.16
N ALA A 425 -1.11 -7.61 -18.92
CA ALA A 425 -1.28 -6.56 -19.91
C ALA A 425 -1.28 -5.16 -19.26
N ALA A 426 -2.02 -5.02 -18.15
CA ALA A 426 -2.07 -3.77 -17.38
C ALA A 426 -0.69 -3.36 -16.85
N TRP A 427 0.05 -4.30 -16.23
CA TRP A 427 1.37 -4.02 -15.70
C TRP A 427 2.39 -3.67 -16.77
N THR A 428 2.36 -4.39 -17.89
CA THR A 428 3.28 -4.16 -19.01
C THR A 428 3.04 -2.78 -19.62
N ALA A 429 1.78 -2.41 -19.89
CA ALA A 429 1.44 -1.11 -20.45
C ALA A 429 1.83 0.05 -19.52
N SER A 430 1.52 -0.05 -18.24
CA SER A 430 1.90 0.95 -17.23
C SER A 430 3.42 1.01 -17.03
N MET A 431 4.11 -0.14 -17.05
CA MET A 431 5.57 -0.22 -16.93
C MET A 431 6.26 0.50 -18.08
N LEU A 432 5.80 0.33 -19.30
CA LEU A 432 6.39 1.02 -20.47
C LEU A 432 6.28 2.55 -20.35
N LEU A 433 5.15 3.07 -19.87
CA LEU A 433 5.00 4.49 -19.56
C LEU A 433 6.01 4.94 -18.50
N MET A 434 6.10 4.21 -17.37
CA MET A 434 7.01 4.56 -16.29
C MET A 434 8.47 4.51 -16.73
N LEU A 435 8.84 3.51 -17.53
CA LEU A 435 10.17 3.35 -18.11
C LEU A 435 10.53 4.58 -18.97
N ALA A 436 9.66 4.96 -19.90
CA ALA A 436 9.88 6.10 -20.78
C ALA A 436 10.09 7.40 -19.98
N VAL A 437 9.20 7.67 -19.03
CA VAL A 437 9.28 8.87 -18.18
C VAL A 437 10.54 8.87 -17.31
N TYR A 438 10.92 7.73 -16.75
CA TYR A 438 12.15 7.60 -15.97
C TYR A 438 13.38 8.01 -16.79
N TYR A 439 13.54 7.48 -18.01
CA TYR A 439 14.69 7.81 -18.85
C TYR A 439 14.69 9.26 -19.31
N ILE A 440 13.53 9.83 -19.63
CA ILE A 440 13.41 11.26 -19.98
C ILE A 440 13.88 12.14 -18.82
N LYS A 441 13.42 11.86 -17.59
CA LYS A 441 13.83 12.60 -16.37
C LYS A 441 15.33 12.45 -16.10
N MET A 442 15.87 11.23 -16.19
CA MET A 442 17.30 10.98 -15.95
C MET A 442 18.18 11.67 -16.97
N LYS A 443 17.77 11.76 -18.25
CA LYS A 443 18.47 12.53 -19.30
C LYS A 443 18.45 14.03 -18.99
N GLY A 444 17.31 14.56 -18.53
CA GLY A 444 17.19 15.96 -18.12
C GLY A 444 18.12 16.35 -16.96
N PHE A 445 18.32 15.47 -15.98
CA PHE A 445 19.26 15.71 -14.88
C PHE A 445 20.72 15.67 -15.33
N LYS A 446 21.08 14.80 -16.28
CA LYS A 446 22.44 14.75 -16.86
C LYS A 446 22.76 16.05 -17.57
N ASN A 447 21.82 16.60 -18.33
CA ASN A 447 22.02 17.88 -19.05
C ASN A 447 22.16 19.05 -18.07
N LYS A 448 21.39 19.12 -16.99
CA LYS A 448 21.55 20.15 -15.95
C LYS A 448 22.91 20.11 -15.27
N LYS A 449 23.47 18.91 -15.04
CA LYS A 449 24.82 18.75 -14.45
C LYS A 449 25.95 19.15 -15.42
N ALA A 450 25.72 19.07 -16.71
CA ALA A 450 26.70 19.50 -17.73
C ALA A 450 26.69 21.02 -17.94
N LEU A 451 25.63 21.71 -17.52
CA LEU A 451 25.46 23.16 -17.65
C LEU A 451 25.80 23.93 -16.35
N ALA A 452 25.98 23.24 -15.23
CA ALA A 452 26.40 23.79 -13.93
C ALA A 452 27.88 23.50 -13.67
#